data_66813e46e7383bc384aace73806d1ba8
#
_entry.id   66813e46e7383bc384aace73806d1ba8
#
_cell.length_a   1.000
_cell.length_b   1.000
_cell.length_c   1.000
_cell.angle_alpha   90.00
_cell.angle_beta   90.00
_cell.angle_gamma   90.00
#
_symmetry.space_group_name_H-M   'P 1'
#
loop_
_entity.id
_entity.type
_entity.pdbx_description
1 polymer ?
#
loop_
_entity_poly.entity_id
_entity_poly.type
_entity_poly.pdbx_seq_one_letter_code
_entity_poly.pdbx_strand_id
1 'polypeptide(L)'
;MYDLFKQLIAVFILSLCFNLHARTADDATTIIRNDTLKDKAAKKAQRDAERLELRNSNDRFKISFDYLRAKLETELSFELPTGNLNSVISLENDLGLPSNSYFFTGSFLYRITPRSGLYAQYYGINRKETSQTQRDLIFKGEIIPAGTDVEAHFNTQVISTGYLYSVLKDRNAYLGFYLNIYFMFVETGIQSAYGLQDLDVELLAPLPNFGILASFKLNKWLYFNGNIGFFALKLDDFGGSIHNYDLTLMAKPVNWLGIDLSYQVFDVMVEFPSDGINTEIDYNFRGPSIGLSFFF
;
A
#
# COMPACT_ATOMS: atom_id res chain seq x y z
N MET A 1 -20.44 -19.29 -0.19
CA MET A 1 -19.71 -18.07 -0.62
C MET A 1 -18.67 -18.36 -1.71
N TYR A 2 -17.94 -19.45 -1.62
CA TYR A 2 -16.92 -19.87 -2.63
C TYR A 2 -17.51 -20.14 -4.03
N ASP A 3 -18.74 -20.64 -4.11
CA ASP A 3 -19.41 -20.89 -5.40
C ASP A 3 -19.96 -19.63 -6.07
N LEU A 4 -20.29 -18.61 -5.28
CA LEU A 4 -20.76 -17.31 -5.82
C LEU A 4 -19.60 -16.56 -6.49
N PHE A 5 -18.39 -16.68 -5.95
CA PHE A 5 -17.18 -16.05 -6.49
C PHE A 5 -16.73 -16.72 -7.79
N LYS A 6 -16.83 -18.06 -7.87
CA LYS A 6 -16.60 -18.82 -9.13
C LYS A 6 -17.62 -18.45 -10.20
N GLN A 7 -18.88 -18.26 -9.83
CA GLN A 7 -19.93 -17.86 -10.78
C GLN A 7 -19.73 -16.43 -11.29
N LEU A 8 -19.27 -15.50 -10.43
CA LEU A 8 -18.95 -14.12 -10.85
C LEU A 8 -17.76 -14.06 -11.80
N ILE A 9 -16.71 -14.84 -11.56
CA ILE A 9 -15.55 -14.93 -12.46
C ILE A 9 -15.95 -15.61 -13.79
N ALA A 10 -16.76 -16.66 -13.75
CA ALA A 10 -17.24 -17.33 -14.95
C ALA A 10 -18.17 -16.43 -15.79
N VAL A 11 -19.03 -15.64 -15.17
CA VAL A 11 -19.89 -14.68 -15.88
C VAL A 11 -19.06 -13.54 -16.48
N PHE A 12 -18.01 -13.07 -15.81
CA PHE A 12 -17.12 -12.04 -16.35
C PHE A 12 -16.28 -12.54 -17.54
N ILE A 13 -15.84 -13.81 -17.50
CA ILE A 13 -15.12 -14.45 -18.62
C ILE A 13 -16.07 -14.78 -19.77
N LEU A 14 -17.31 -15.20 -19.49
CA LEU A 14 -18.31 -15.48 -20.52
C LEU A 14 -18.86 -14.23 -21.22
N SER A 15 -18.95 -13.08 -20.54
CA SER A 15 -19.35 -11.82 -21.15
C SER A 15 -18.32 -11.24 -22.13
N LEU A 16 -17.06 -11.65 -22.01
CA LEU A 16 -15.97 -11.31 -22.95
C LEU A 16 -15.96 -12.22 -24.20
N CYS A 17 -16.58 -13.41 -24.15
CA CYS A 17 -16.60 -14.37 -25.26
C CYS A 17 -17.86 -14.29 -26.15
N PHE A 18 -18.92 -13.57 -25.78
CA PHE A 18 -20.22 -13.63 -26.47
C PHE A 18 -20.49 -12.56 -27.52
N ASN A 19 -19.51 -11.77 -27.95
CA ASN A 19 -19.68 -10.79 -29.03
C ASN A 19 -19.01 -11.19 -30.36
N LEU A 20 -18.85 -12.47 -30.63
CA LEU A 20 -18.37 -12.95 -31.92
C LEU A 20 -19.25 -14.05 -32.47
N HIS A 21 -20.38 -13.69 -33.07
CA HIS A 21 -21.00 -14.53 -34.12
C HIS A 21 -21.86 -13.71 -35.08
N ALA A 22 -21.47 -13.83 -36.32
CA ALA A 22 -22.22 -13.69 -37.55
C ALA A 22 -22.40 -12.30 -38.18
N ARG A 23 -21.66 -12.06 -39.24
CA ARG A 23 -22.28 -11.59 -40.51
C ARG A 23 -21.37 -11.87 -41.71
N THR A 24 -21.97 -12.50 -42.70
CA THR A 24 -21.51 -12.90 -44.01
C THR A 24 -21.29 -11.72 -44.98
N ALA A 25 -20.21 -11.75 -45.77
CA ALA A 25 -20.18 -11.45 -47.21
C ALA A 25 -18.74 -11.24 -47.71
N ASP A 26 -18.35 -11.88 -48.78
CA ASP A 26 -16.99 -12.02 -49.33
C ASP A 26 -16.31 -10.73 -49.83
N ASP A 27 -17.02 -9.64 -50.13
CA ASP A 27 -16.42 -8.38 -50.57
C ASP A 27 -16.06 -7.39 -49.42
N ALA A 28 -16.65 -7.56 -48.25
CA ALA A 28 -16.31 -6.76 -47.07
C ALA A 28 -15.01 -7.24 -46.40
N THR A 29 -14.63 -8.50 -46.58
CA THR A 29 -13.49 -9.12 -45.91
C THR A 29 -12.12 -8.54 -46.37
N THR A 30 -12.01 -8.13 -47.63
CA THR A 30 -10.73 -7.58 -48.14
C THR A 30 -10.50 -6.15 -47.65
N ILE A 31 -11.54 -5.33 -47.60
CA ILE A 31 -11.47 -3.94 -47.09
C ILE A 31 -11.23 -3.96 -45.57
N ILE A 32 -11.97 -4.78 -44.82
CA ILE A 32 -11.81 -4.93 -43.36
C ILE A 32 -10.43 -5.49 -43.04
N ARG A 33 -9.91 -6.43 -43.83
CA ARG A 33 -8.57 -6.99 -43.62
C ARG A 33 -7.46 -5.96 -43.86
N ASN A 34 -7.60 -5.09 -44.84
CA ASN A 34 -6.63 -4.02 -45.11
C ASN A 34 -6.69 -2.94 -44.02
N ASP A 35 -7.87 -2.57 -43.53
CA ASP A 35 -8.02 -1.61 -42.44
C ASP A 35 -7.50 -2.18 -41.13
N THR A 36 -7.76 -3.48 -40.82
CA THR A 36 -7.19 -4.14 -39.62
C THR A 36 -5.67 -4.28 -39.71
N LEU A 37 -5.11 -4.47 -40.87
CA LEU A 37 -3.64 -4.52 -41.05
C LEU A 37 -3.01 -3.12 -40.89
N LYS A 38 -3.63 -2.07 -41.41
CA LYS A 38 -3.20 -0.67 -41.22
C LYS A 38 -3.29 -0.29 -39.73
N ASP A 39 -4.39 -0.64 -39.05
CA ASP A 39 -4.55 -0.41 -37.62
C ASP A 39 -3.52 -1.16 -36.77
N LYS A 40 -3.21 -2.42 -37.13
CA LYS A 40 -2.16 -3.19 -36.45
C LYS A 40 -0.79 -2.60 -36.68
N ALA A 41 -0.49 -2.13 -37.90
CA ALA A 41 0.78 -1.47 -38.23
C ALA A 41 0.92 -0.12 -37.52
N ALA A 42 -0.14 0.68 -37.48
CA ALA A 42 -0.19 1.94 -36.74
C ALA A 42 0.03 1.74 -35.24
N LYS A 43 -0.67 0.78 -34.63
CA LYS A 43 -0.49 0.41 -33.22
C LYS A 43 0.92 -0.11 -32.93
N LYS A 44 1.50 -0.87 -33.85
CA LYS A 44 2.89 -1.34 -33.71
C LYS A 44 3.87 -0.16 -33.78
N ALA A 45 3.73 0.71 -34.76
CA ALA A 45 4.58 1.90 -34.93
C ALA A 45 4.48 2.83 -33.70
N GLN A 46 3.27 3.03 -33.16
CA GLN A 46 3.06 3.78 -31.93
C GLN A 46 3.76 3.14 -30.73
N ARG A 47 3.66 1.82 -30.54
CA ARG A 47 4.36 1.09 -29.47
C ARG A 47 5.89 1.18 -29.62
N ASP A 48 6.39 1.10 -30.83
CA ASP A 48 7.83 1.19 -31.10
C ASP A 48 8.34 2.63 -30.86
N ALA A 49 7.56 3.65 -31.20
CA ALA A 49 7.86 5.05 -30.88
C ALA A 49 7.83 5.29 -29.35
N GLU A 50 6.81 4.79 -28.64
CA GLU A 50 6.71 4.87 -27.17
C GLU A 50 7.90 4.16 -26.48
N ARG A 51 8.34 3.01 -27.03
CA ARG A 51 9.52 2.30 -26.50
C ARG A 51 10.82 3.07 -26.75
N LEU A 52 10.94 3.73 -27.90
CA LEU A 52 12.08 4.56 -28.21
C LEU A 52 12.13 5.81 -27.32
N GLU A 53 10.98 6.45 -27.09
CA GLU A 53 10.87 7.54 -26.11
C GLU A 53 11.30 7.11 -24.71
N LEU A 54 10.84 5.94 -24.24
CA LEU A 54 11.24 5.42 -22.94
C LEU A 54 12.75 5.13 -22.86
N ARG A 55 13.32 4.59 -23.94
CA ARG A 55 14.76 4.31 -24.00
C ARG A 55 15.61 5.58 -24.01
N ASN A 56 15.08 6.66 -24.56
CA ASN A 56 15.75 7.95 -24.66
C ASN A 56 15.40 8.89 -23.48
N SER A 57 14.39 8.55 -22.66
CA SER A 57 14.08 9.27 -21.44
C SER A 57 14.77 8.60 -20.25
N ASN A 58 15.29 9.39 -19.33
CA ASN A 58 15.85 8.91 -18.06
C ASN A 58 14.75 8.43 -17.07
N ASP A 59 13.62 7.93 -17.56
CA ASP A 59 12.46 7.58 -16.72
C ASP A 59 12.25 6.06 -16.62
N ARG A 60 13.25 5.25 -17.03
CA ARG A 60 13.15 3.80 -16.94
C ARG A 60 13.25 3.28 -15.51
N PHE A 61 14.11 3.91 -14.75
CA PHE A 61 14.28 3.65 -13.33
C PHE A 61 13.99 4.92 -12.54
N LYS A 62 13.23 4.79 -11.46
CA LYS A 62 13.06 5.84 -10.47
C LYS A 62 13.41 5.26 -9.11
N ILE A 63 14.29 5.94 -8.38
CA ILE A 63 14.60 5.67 -6.98
C ILE A 63 14.21 6.91 -6.19
N SER A 64 13.43 6.75 -5.14
CA SER A 64 13.03 7.87 -4.28
C SER A 64 13.37 7.60 -2.83
N PHE A 65 13.74 8.67 -2.13
CA PHE A 65 13.94 8.67 -0.68
C PHE A 65 13.14 9.84 -0.11
N ASP A 66 12.25 9.53 0.81
CA ASP A 66 11.39 10.53 1.43
C ASP A 66 11.62 10.52 2.94
N TYR A 67 11.62 11.70 3.55
CA TYR A 67 11.62 11.89 4.99
C TYR A 67 10.23 12.32 5.43
N LEU A 68 9.57 11.45 6.15
CA LEU A 68 8.19 11.60 6.58
C LEU A 68 8.14 12.04 8.05
N ARG A 69 7.31 13.04 8.33
CA ARG A 69 6.84 13.36 9.67
C ARG A 69 5.44 12.77 9.82
N ALA A 70 5.32 11.69 10.54
CA ALA A 70 4.05 10.99 10.71
C ALA A 70 3.43 11.27 12.08
N LYS A 71 2.11 11.48 12.10
CA LYS A 71 1.29 11.27 13.28
C LYS A 71 0.82 9.82 13.24
N LEU A 72 1.11 9.08 14.30
CA LEU A 72 0.79 7.67 14.47
C LEU A 72 -0.34 7.51 15.49
N GLU A 73 -1.21 6.56 15.21
CA GLU A 73 -2.25 6.09 16.13
C GLU A 73 -2.25 4.57 16.03
N THR A 74 -2.06 3.88 17.17
CA THR A 74 -1.92 2.43 17.21
C THR A 74 -2.77 1.87 18.33
N GLU A 75 -3.67 0.95 18.00
CA GLU A 75 -4.53 0.26 18.95
C GLU A 75 -4.31 -1.26 18.88
N LEU A 76 -4.24 -1.88 20.03
CA LEU A 76 -4.21 -3.33 20.21
C LEU A 76 -5.51 -3.76 20.88
N SER A 77 -6.22 -4.70 20.27
CA SER A 77 -7.44 -5.26 20.82
C SER A 77 -7.26 -6.76 21.06
N PHE A 78 -7.72 -7.24 22.20
CA PHE A 78 -7.65 -8.64 22.61
C PHE A 78 -9.06 -9.14 22.96
N GLU A 79 -9.53 -10.13 22.22
CA GLU A 79 -10.82 -10.79 22.48
C GLU A 79 -10.57 -12.18 23.09
N LEU A 80 -10.91 -12.33 24.36
CA LEU A 80 -10.76 -13.60 25.07
C LEU A 80 -11.88 -14.58 24.67
N PRO A 81 -11.63 -15.91 24.67
CA PRO A 81 -12.62 -16.93 24.29
C PRO A 81 -13.88 -16.93 25.14
N THR A 82 -13.84 -16.34 26.32
CA THR A 82 -14.98 -16.20 27.23
C THR A 82 -15.96 -15.10 26.85
N GLY A 83 -15.64 -14.28 25.79
CA GLY A 83 -16.51 -13.25 25.25
C GLY A 83 -16.75 -12.02 26.16
N ASN A 84 -16.14 -11.96 27.34
CA ASN A 84 -16.49 -10.97 28.36
C ASN A 84 -15.47 -9.87 28.62
N LEU A 85 -14.29 -9.90 27.97
CA LEU A 85 -13.25 -8.88 28.18
C LEU A 85 -12.59 -8.51 26.86
N ASN A 86 -13.20 -7.59 26.15
CA ASN A 86 -12.52 -6.89 25.06
C ASN A 86 -11.65 -5.80 25.68
N SER A 87 -10.33 -5.96 25.60
CA SER A 87 -9.39 -4.92 26.00
C SER A 87 -8.89 -4.21 24.76
N VAL A 88 -9.10 -2.91 24.71
CA VAL A 88 -8.51 -2.04 23.68
C VAL A 88 -7.46 -1.19 24.35
N ILE A 89 -6.24 -1.25 23.87
CA ILE A 89 -5.09 -0.52 24.41
C ILE A 89 -4.57 0.43 23.32
N SER A 90 -4.63 1.73 23.57
CA SER A 90 -3.99 2.73 22.75
C SER A 90 -2.53 2.87 23.19
N LEU A 91 -1.59 2.57 22.28
CA LEU A 91 -0.17 2.62 22.62
C LEU A 91 0.29 4.05 22.93
N GLU A 92 -0.31 5.05 22.29
CA GLU A 92 0.01 6.46 22.51
C GLU A 92 -0.63 7.02 23.78
N ASN A 93 -1.92 6.71 24.03
CA ASN A 93 -2.67 7.30 25.15
C ASN A 93 -2.48 6.52 26.45
N ASP A 94 -2.46 5.20 26.42
CA ASP A 94 -2.40 4.36 27.60
C ASP A 94 -0.95 4.02 28.01
N LEU A 95 -0.03 3.91 27.03
CA LEU A 95 1.36 3.50 27.24
C LEU A 95 2.38 4.60 26.95
N GLY A 96 1.92 5.78 26.53
CA GLY A 96 2.76 6.98 26.32
C GLY A 96 3.72 6.90 25.13
N LEU A 97 3.54 5.96 24.19
CA LEU A 97 4.38 5.93 23.00
C LEU A 97 4.25 7.25 22.22
N PRO A 98 5.35 7.75 21.60
CA PRO A 98 5.28 9.01 20.86
C PRO A 98 4.32 8.90 19.67
N SER A 99 3.31 9.77 19.65
CA SER A 99 2.35 9.88 18.56
C SER A 99 2.94 10.53 17.30
N ASN A 100 4.07 11.25 17.41
CA ASN A 100 4.78 11.83 16.27
C ASN A 100 6.09 11.09 16.08
N SER A 101 6.32 10.58 14.88
CA SER A 101 7.56 9.91 14.52
C SER A 101 8.11 10.44 13.20
N TYR A 102 9.41 10.32 13.05
CA TYR A 102 10.13 10.70 11.84
C TYR A 102 10.84 9.48 11.31
N PHE A 103 10.63 9.16 10.05
CA PHE A 103 11.30 8.03 9.42
C PHE A 103 11.54 8.25 7.92
N PHE A 104 12.44 7.45 7.38
CA PHE A 104 12.72 7.45 5.95
C PHE A 104 11.93 6.35 5.26
N THR A 105 11.45 6.66 4.06
CA THR A 105 10.93 5.67 3.13
C THR A 105 11.84 5.62 1.91
N GLY A 106 12.06 4.43 1.39
CA GLY A 106 12.77 4.20 0.14
C GLY A 106 11.86 3.54 -0.86
N SER A 107 11.83 4.02 -2.11
CA SER A 107 11.02 3.38 -3.14
C SER A 107 11.79 3.23 -4.45
N PHE A 108 11.41 2.22 -5.21
CA PHE A 108 11.98 1.87 -6.49
C PHE A 108 10.88 1.58 -7.50
N LEU A 109 10.99 2.15 -8.70
CA LEU A 109 10.11 1.88 -9.83
C LEU A 109 10.95 1.50 -11.04
N TYR A 110 10.65 0.34 -11.62
CA TYR A 110 11.18 -0.10 -12.90
C TYR A 110 10.09 -0.16 -13.96
N ARG A 111 10.21 0.63 -15.00
CA ARG A 111 9.29 0.61 -16.16
C ARG A 111 9.70 -0.47 -17.15
N ILE A 112 8.92 -1.54 -17.22
CA ILE A 112 9.08 -2.61 -18.22
C ILE A 112 8.72 -2.08 -19.60
N THR A 113 7.60 -1.35 -19.68
CA THR A 113 7.11 -0.67 -20.87
C THR A 113 6.70 0.75 -20.50
N PRO A 114 6.41 1.63 -21.45
CA PRO A 114 5.88 2.96 -21.15
C PRO A 114 4.61 2.94 -20.28
N ARG A 115 3.83 1.84 -20.32
CA ARG A 115 2.55 1.69 -19.63
C ARG A 115 2.60 0.77 -18.43
N SER A 116 3.67 -0.01 -18.26
CA SER A 116 3.75 -1.01 -17.18
C SER A 116 5.06 -0.92 -16.42
N GLY A 117 5.01 -1.21 -15.13
CA GLY A 117 6.19 -1.20 -14.28
C GLY A 117 6.05 -2.07 -13.05
N LEU A 118 7.19 -2.37 -12.46
CA LEU A 118 7.31 -2.99 -11.13
C LEU A 118 7.67 -1.91 -10.13
N TYR A 119 7.09 -2.02 -8.96
CA TYR A 119 7.28 -1.08 -7.86
C TYR A 119 7.69 -1.84 -6.61
N ALA A 120 8.57 -1.25 -5.82
CA ALA A 120 8.92 -1.71 -4.49
C ALA A 120 9.10 -0.51 -3.56
N GLN A 121 8.74 -0.67 -2.30
CA GLN A 121 8.91 0.34 -1.26
C GLN A 121 9.26 -0.34 0.05
N TYR A 122 10.05 0.36 0.86
CA TYR A 122 10.40 -0.05 2.21
C TYR A 122 10.33 1.14 3.16
N TYR A 123 9.82 0.90 4.35
CA TYR A 123 10.01 1.76 5.51
C TYR A 123 10.03 0.95 6.80
N GLY A 124 10.63 1.52 7.84
CA GLY A 124 10.65 0.96 9.18
C GLY A 124 10.44 2.04 10.23
N ILE A 125 9.67 1.71 11.25
CA ILE A 125 9.40 2.58 12.38
C ILE A 125 9.69 1.79 13.65
N ASN A 126 10.51 2.37 14.52
CA ASN A 126 10.80 1.81 15.83
C ASN A 126 10.39 2.83 16.87
N ARG A 127 9.52 2.44 17.78
CA ARG A 127 9.07 3.26 18.90
C ARG A 127 9.25 2.49 20.20
N LYS A 128 9.78 3.15 21.19
CA LYS A 128 9.98 2.60 22.52
C LYS A 128 9.84 3.73 23.52
N GLU A 129 9.11 3.50 24.59
CA GLU A 129 8.91 4.48 25.65
C GLU A 129 8.76 3.78 27.00
N THR A 130 9.21 4.43 28.06
CA THR A 130 8.99 4.00 29.43
C THR A 130 8.06 5.00 30.09
N SER A 131 6.90 4.53 30.51
CA SER A 131 5.87 5.39 31.09
C SER A 131 5.10 4.67 32.18
N GLN A 132 4.25 5.40 32.91
CA GLN A 132 3.27 4.81 33.82
C GLN A 132 1.94 4.61 33.11
N THR A 133 1.34 3.43 33.32
CA THR A 133 0.01 3.14 32.81
C THR A 133 -1.01 4.14 33.34
N GLN A 134 -1.84 4.69 32.45
CA GLN A 134 -2.83 5.71 32.84
C GLN A 134 -4.10 5.11 33.47
N ARG A 135 -4.35 3.82 33.22
CA ARG A 135 -5.48 3.05 33.74
C ARG A 135 -5.09 1.59 33.87
N ASP A 136 -5.95 0.78 34.50
CA ASP A 136 -5.79 -0.67 34.48
C ASP A 136 -5.90 -1.16 33.03
N LEU A 137 -4.91 -1.93 32.59
CA LEU A 137 -4.85 -2.53 31.25
C LEU A 137 -4.96 -4.04 31.36
N ILE A 138 -5.60 -4.66 30.38
CA ILE A 138 -5.61 -6.10 30.21
C ILE A 138 -4.88 -6.41 28.91
N PHE A 139 -3.72 -7.02 29.03
CA PHE A 139 -2.89 -7.41 27.90
C PHE A 139 -2.77 -8.93 27.87
N LYS A 140 -3.23 -9.58 26.82
CA LYS A 140 -3.29 -11.06 26.68
C LYS A 140 -3.89 -11.77 27.92
N GLY A 141 -4.86 -11.15 28.59
CA GLY A 141 -5.51 -11.71 29.79
C GLY A 141 -4.81 -11.39 31.12
N GLU A 142 -3.64 -10.77 31.09
CA GLU A 142 -2.91 -10.29 32.28
C GLU A 142 -3.35 -8.86 32.62
N ILE A 143 -3.58 -8.60 33.93
CA ILE A 143 -3.98 -7.26 34.39
C ILE A 143 -2.75 -6.47 34.82
N ILE A 144 -2.54 -5.33 34.18
CA ILE A 144 -1.50 -4.34 34.51
C ILE A 144 -2.20 -3.18 35.22
N PRO A 145 -2.00 -2.97 36.52
CA PRO A 145 -2.67 -1.91 37.27
C PRO A 145 -2.24 -0.50 36.83
N ALA A 146 -3.13 0.47 36.99
CA ALA A 146 -2.82 1.89 36.79
C ALA A 146 -1.64 2.32 37.66
N GLY A 147 -0.77 3.18 37.10
CA GLY A 147 0.42 3.66 37.78
C GLY A 147 1.60 2.68 37.79
N THR A 148 1.50 1.56 37.08
CA THR A 148 2.62 0.62 36.91
C THR A 148 3.62 1.20 35.92
N ASP A 149 4.92 1.19 36.28
CA ASP A 149 5.98 1.53 35.35
C ASP A 149 6.14 0.42 34.32
N VAL A 150 5.95 0.76 33.06
CA VAL A 150 6.05 -0.17 31.92
C VAL A 150 6.96 0.40 30.85
N GLU A 151 7.71 -0.47 30.23
CA GLU A 151 8.43 -0.18 28.98
C GLU A 151 7.60 -0.79 27.84
N ALA A 152 7.08 0.05 26.97
CA ALA A 152 6.34 -0.37 25.79
C ALA A 152 7.16 -0.14 24.52
N HIS A 153 7.05 -1.08 23.56
CA HIS A 153 7.68 -0.94 22.27
C HIS A 153 6.71 -1.31 21.14
N PHE A 154 6.90 -0.68 20.00
CA PHE A 154 6.21 -0.99 18.75
C PHE A 154 7.17 -0.80 17.58
N ASN A 155 7.59 -1.90 17.01
CA ASN A 155 8.50 -1.95 15.88
C ASN A 155 7.73 -2.47 14.67
N THR A 156 7.77 -1.74 13.57
CA THR A 156 7.17 -2.21 12.33
C THR A 156 8.11 -1.99 11.16
N GLN A 157 8.20 -3.00 10.29
CA GLN A 157 8.89 -2.94 9.02
C GLN A 157 7.89 -3.31 7.93
N VAL A 158 7.82 -2.51 6.89
CA VAL A 158 6.91 -2.74 5.78
C VAL A 158 7.67 -2.75 4.48
N ILE A 159 7.53 -3.86 3.77
CA ILE A 159 7.99 -4.02 2.40
C ILE A 159 6.76 -4.13 1.53
N SER A 160 6.62 -3.27 0.52
CA SER A 160 5.60 -3.46 -0.50
C SER A 160 6.23 -3.68 -1.86
N THR A 161 5.61 -4.55 -2.65
CA THR A 161 5.99 -4.77 -4.04
C THR A 161 4.75 -4.97 -4.89
N GLY A 162 4.83 -4.54 -6.14
CA GLY A 162 3.66 -4.65 -6.99
C GLY A 162 3.91 -4.31 -8.44
N TYR A 163 2.84 -4.41 -9.19
CA TYR A 163 2.77 -4.13 -10.60
C TYR A 163 1.80 -2.99 -10.87
N LEU A 164 2.20 -2.08 -11.73
CA LEU A 164 1.37 -0.98 -12.18
C LEU A 164 1.13 -1.05 -13.69
N TYR A 165 -0.07 -0.66 -14.11
CA TYR A 165 -0.45 -0.58 -15.52
C TYR A 165 -1.22 0.69 -15.82
N SER A 166 -0.73 1.46 -16.81
CA SER A 166 -1.38 2.66 -17.28
C SER A 166 -2.40 2.37 -18.36
N VAL A 167 -3.63 2.74 -18.09
CA VAL A 167 -4.74 2.68 -19.06
C VAL A 167 -4.69 3.89 -19.98
N LEU A 168 -4.43 5.05 -19.39
CA LEU A 168 -4.34 6.33 -20.05
C LEU A 168 -2.95 6.91 -19.87
N LYS A 169 -2.26 7.16 -20.99
CA LYS A 169 -0.96 7.80 -20.99
C LYS A 169 -0.86 8.71 -22.19
N ASP A 170 -0.72 9.97 -21.91
CA ASP A 170 -0.34 10.98 -22.90
C ASP A 170 0.88 11.80 -22.40
N ARG A 171 1.18 12.94 -23.04
CA ARG A 171 2.32 13.80 -22.70
C ARG A 171 2.16 14.50 -21.34
N ASN A 172 0.91 14.70 -20.89
CA ASN A 172 0.61 15.55 -19.74
C ASN A 172 -0.13 14.80 -18.64
N ALA A 173 -0.68 13.63 -18.93
CA ALA A 173 -1.46 12.86 -17.99
C ALA A 173 -1.16 11.35 -18.05
N TYR A 174 -1.22 10.75 -16.91
CA TYR A 174 -1.08 9.32 -16.71
C TYR A 174 -2.18 8.88 -15.74
N LEU A 175 -2.95 7.86 -16.11
CA LEU A 175 -3.93 7.22 -15.23
C LEU A 175 -3.76 5.72 -15.34
N GLY A 176 -3.68 5.04 -14.21
CA GLY A 176 -3.45 3.61 -14.17
C GLY A 176 -3.97 2.94 -12.92
N PHE A 177 -3.84 1.63 -12.91
CA PHE A 177 -4.12 0.77 -11.78
C PHE A 177 -2.84 0.14 -11.28
N TYR A 178 -2.83 -0.23 -10.02
CA TYR A 178 -1.76 -1.03 -9.44
C TYR A 178 -2.32 -2.17 -8.58
N LEU A 179 -1.51 -3.20 -8.45
CA LEU A 179 -1.71 -4.31 -7.54
C LEU A 179 -0.41 -4.46 -6.74
N ASN A 180 -0.48 -4.26 -5.44
CA ASN A 180 0.64 -4.42 -4.52
C ASN A 180 0.37 -5.54 -3.52
N ILE A 181 1.43 -6.09 -2.95
CA ILE A 181 1.40 -6.88 -1.73
C ILE A 181 2.28 -6.16 -0.71
N TYR A 182 1.72 -5.91 0.45
CA TYR A 182 2.44 -5.39 1.61
C TYR A 182 2.80 -6.58 2.51
N PHE A 183 4.05 -6.68 2.87
CA PHE A 183 4.56 -7.58 3.89
C PHE A 183 4.85 -6.73 5.12
N MET A 184 3.99 -6.84 6.12
CA MET A 184 4.14 -6.13 7.38
C MET A 184 4.73 -7.06 8.42
N PHE A 185 5.86 -6.67 8.97
CA PHE A 185 6.49 -7.30 10.13
C PHE A 185 6.24 -6.39 11.32
N VAL A 186 5.45 -6.84 12.26
CA VAL A 186 5.10 -6.10 13.48
C VAL A 186 5.60 -6.88 14.67
N GLU A 187 6.30 -6.19 15.55
CA GLU A 187 6.74 -6.65 16.86
C GLU A 187 6.32 -5.60 17.89
N THR A 188 5.51 -5.98 18.84
CA THR A 188 5.02 -5.07 19.90
C THR A 188 4.93 -5.81 21.21
N GLY A 189 5.19 -5.10 22.30
CA GLY A 189 5.13 -5.70 23.61
C GLY A 189 5.21 -4.69 24.75
N ILE A 190 4.97 -5.22 25.95
CA ILE A 190 5.03 -4.49 27.21
C ILE A 190 5.90 -5.25 28.19
N GLN A 191 6.92 -4.59 28.72
CA GLN A 191 7.74 -5.09 29.83
C GLN A 191 7.44 -4.29 31.09
N SER A 192 7.12 -4.98 32.18
CA SER A 192 6.93 -4.33 33.47
C SER A 192 8.22 -4.37 34.30
N ALA A 193 8.53 -3.27 35.00
CA ALA A 193 9.65 -3.18 35.93
C ALA A 193 9.59 -4.20 37.09
N TYR A 194 8.46 -4.83 37.32
CA TYR A 194 8.22 -5.79 38.44
C TYR A 194 8.27 -7.26 38.04
N GLY A 195 8.82 -7.59 36.85
CA GLY A 195 9.07 -8.99 36.44
C GLY A 195 7.81 -9.71 35.94
N LEU A 196 6.79 -8.98 35.49
CA LEU A 196 5.78 -9.54 34.60
C LEU A 196 6.48 -9.99 33.33
N GLN A 197 6.12 -11.17 32.82
CA GLN A 197 6.71 -11.76 31.62
C GLN A 197 6.68 -10.75 30.47
N ASP A 198 7.73 -10.81 29.64
CA ASP A 198 7.73 -10.09 28.37
C ASP A 198 6.50 -10.53 27.57
N LEU A 199 5.52 -9.64 27.43
CA LEU A 199 4.29 -9.90 26.72
C LEU A 199 4.44 -9.36 25.30
N ASP A 200 4.99 -10.19 24.41
CA ASP A 200 5.24 -9.80 23.02
C ASP A 200 4.17 -10.35 22.07
N VAL A 201 3.92 -9.60 21.02
CA VAL A 201 3.13 -10.01 19.86
C VAL A 201 3.99 -9.83 18.62
N GLU A 202 4.19 -10.90 17.88
CA GLU A 202 4.86 -10.88 16.59
C GLU A 202 3.88 -11.24 15.48
N LEU A 203 3.89 -10.48 14.40
CA LEU A 203 3.02 -10.69 13.25
C LEU A 203 3.76 -10.51 11.94
N LEU A 204 3.55 -11.43 11.01
CA LEU A 204 3.82 -11.24 9.60
C LEU A 204 2.51 -11.28 8.82
N ALA A 205 2.05 -10.14 8.31
CA ALA A 205 0.82 -10.04 7.55
C ALA A 205 1.11 -9.70 6.07
N PRO A 206 0.86 -10.64 5.14
CA PRO A 206 0.85 -10.34 3.71
C PRO A 206 -0.52 -9.76 3.32
N LEU A 207 -0.58 -8.47 3.01
CA LEU A 207 -1.81 -7.76 2.66
C LEU A 207 -1.77 -7.34 1.20
N PRO A 208 -2.60 -7.93 0.32
CA PRO A 208 -2.78 -7.40 -1.03
C PRO A 208 -3.48 -6.05 -0.99
N ASN A 209 -3.21 -5.21 -1.99
CA ASN A 209 -3.80 -3.89 -2.12
C ASN A 209 -4.00 -3.54 -3.60
N PHE A 210 -5.18 -3.06 -3.94
CA PHE A 210 -5.52 -2.60 -5.27
C PHE A 210 -5.70 -1.10 -5.26
N GLY A 211 -5.25 -0.44 -6.31
CA GLY A 211 -5.43 1.00 -6.32
C GLY A 211 -5.40 1.62 -7.70
N ILE A 212 -5.69 2.91 -7.67
CA ILE A 212 -5.64 3.79 -8.83
C ILE A 212 -4.50 4.77 -8.59
N LEU A 213 -3.78 5.09 -9.65
CA LEU A 213 -2.76 6.12 -9.62
C LEU A 213 -2.95 7.08 -10.78
N ALA A 214 -2.70 8.35 -10.52
CA ALA A 214 -2.77 9.42 -11.51
C ALA A 214 -1.54 10.32 -11.40
N SER A 215 -1.11 10.85 -12.53
CA SER A 215 -0.05 11.84 -12.60
C SER A 215 -0.41 12.88 -13.65
N PHE A 216 -0.26 14.15 -13.31
CA PHE A 216 -0.54 15.28 -14.17
C PHE A 216 0.68 16.18 -14.23
N LYS A 217 1.11 16.49 -15.45
CA LYS A 217 2.14 17.48 -15.70
C LYS A 217 1.51 18.87 -15.69
N LEU A 218 1.73 19.64 -14.65
CA LEU A 218 1.18 20.98 -14.50
C LEU A 218 1.92 21.99 -15.38
N ASN A 219 3.24 21.85 -15.47
CA ASN A 219 4.08 22.64 -16.38
C ASN A 219 5.34 21.85 -16.77
N LYS A 220 6.36 22.52 -17.36
CA LYS A 220 7.57 21.85 -17.87
C LYS A 220 8.38 21.11 -16.79
N TRP A 221 8.27 21.53 -15.54
CA TRP A 221 9.08 21.01 -14.43
C TRP A 221 8.26 20.61 -13.19
N LEU A 222 6.94 20.82 -13.18
CA LEU A 222 6.07 20.53 -12.04
C LEU A 222 5.04 19.45 -12.40
N TYR A 223 4.93 18.45 -11.52
CA TYR A 223 4.02 17.31 -11.65
C TYR A 223 3.21 17.17 -10.39
N PHE A 224 1.94 16.81 -10.54
CA PHE A 224 1.07 16.39 -9.46
C PHE A 224 0.81 14.90 -9.61
N ASN A 225 1.10 14.14 -8.58
CA ASN A 225 0.87 12.70 -8.54
C ASN A 225 -0.07 12.37 -7.40
N GLY A 226 -0.88 11.37 -7.57
CA GLY A 226 -1.73 10.85 -6.54
C GLY A 226 -1.97 9.36 -6.72
N ASN A 227 -2.11 8.66 -5.62
CA ASN A 227 -2.60 7.30 -5.60
C ASN A 227 -3.57 7.08 -4.45
N ILE A 228 -4.44 6.12 -4.66
CA ILE A 228 -5.40 5.63 -3.66
C ILE A 228 -5.50 4.12 -3.81
N GLY A 229 -5.40 3.41 -2.71
CA GLY A 229 -5.52 1.97 -2.68
C GLY A 229 -6.35 1.50 -1.51
N PHE A 230 -6.93 0.32 -1.68
CA PHE A 230 -7.73 -0.30 -0.65
C PHE A 230 -7.74 -1.82 -0.81
N PHE A 231 -7.95 -2.49 0.29
CA PHE A 231 -8.22 -3.91 0.37
C PHE A 231 -8.90 -4.22 1.69
N ALA A 232 -9.79 -5.19 1.71
CA ALA A 232 -10.33 -5.76 2.93
C ALA A 232 -10.70 -7.22 2.67
N LEU A 233 -10.30 -8.10 3.59
CA LEU A 233 -10.59 -9.53 3.57
C LEU A 233 -10.82 -10.01 5.00
N LYS A 234 -11.83 -10.85 5.19
CA LYS A 234 -12.05 -11.60 6.44
C LYS A 234 -12.29 -13.06 6.08
N LEU A 235 -11.42 -13.93 6.58
CA LEU A 235 -11.46 -15.38 6.39
C LEU A 235 -11.38 -16.05 7.75
N ASP A 236 -12.50 -16.59 8.22
CA ASP A 236 -12.62 -17.25 9.52
C ASP A 236 -11.95 -16.41 10.65
N ASP A 237 -10.82 -16.88 11.15
CA ASP A 237 -10.07 -16.27 12.25
C ASP A 237 -9.01 -15.24 11.77
N PHE A 238 -8.87 -15.00 10.48
CA PHE A 238 -7.94 -14.00 9.94
C PHE A 238 -8.69 -12.89 9.21
N GLY A 239 -8.44 -11.66 9.61
CA GLY A 239 -8.95 -10.46 8.97
C GLY A 239 -7.82 -9.50 8.61
N GLY A 240 -7.99 -8.77 7.52
CA GLY A 240 -7.07 -7.71 7.18
C GLY A 240 -7.70 -6.66 6.29
N SER A 241 -7.42 -5.42 6.56
CA SER A 241 -7.78 -4.29 5.71
C SER A 241 -6.62 -3.32 5.58
N ILE A 242 -6.52 -2.69 4.43
CA ILE A 242 -5.51 -1.66 4.15
C ILE A 242 -6.11 -0.56 3.29
N HIS A 243 -5.89 0.67 3.69
CA HIS A 243 -6.24 1.87 2.93
C HIS A 243 -5.00 2.76 2.85
N ASN A 244 -4.69 3.24 1.67
CA ASN A 244 -3.60 4.19 1.51
C ASN A 244 -3.97 5.32 0.55
N TYR A 245 -3.50 6.50 0.86
CA TYR A 245 -3.60 7.70 0.03
C TYR A 245 -2.25 8.39 0.00
N ASP A 246 -1.82 8.79 -1.17
CA ASP A 246 -0.62 9.60 -1.35
C ASP A 246 -0.90 10.70 -2.37
N LEU A 247 -0.57 11.93 -1.99
CA LEU A 247 -0.62 13.09 -2.85
C LEU A 247 0.76 13.73 -2.88
N THR A 248 1.37 13.85 -4.05
CA THR A 248 2.73 14.34 -4.23
C THR A 248 2.79 15.47 -5.25
N LEU A 249 3.36 16.57 -4.86
CA LEU A 249 3.80 17.63 -5.76
C LEU A 249 5.30 17.48 -6.02
N MET A 250 5.68 17.12 -7.24
CA MET A 250 7.05 16.86 -7.64
C MET A 250 7.57 17.98 -8.55
N ALA A 251 8.62 18.63 -8.11
CA ALA A 251 9.39 19.57 -8.93
C ALA A 251 10.58 18.86 -9.57
N LYS A 252 10.66 18.85 -10.90
CA LYS A 252 11.76 18.22 -11.67
C LYS A 252 12.60 19.32 -12.36
N PRO A 253 13.54 19.94 -11.64
CA PRO A 253 14.35 21.04 -12.18
C PRO A 253 15.29 20.58 -13.29
N VAL A 254 15.74 19.33 -13.24
CA VAL A 254 16.53 18.66 -14.27
C VAL A 254 15.97 17.26 -14.54
N ASN A 255 16.30 16.67 -15.67
CA ASN A 255 15.67 15.41 -16.11
C ASN A 255 15.91 14.21 -15.19
N TRP A 256 16.99 14.21 -14.44
CA TRP A 256 17.40 13.11 -13.57
C TRP A 256 17.06 13.30 -12.08
N LEU A 257 16.61 14.51 -11.66
CA LEU A 257 16.32 14.83 -10.26
C LEU A 257 14.92 15.40 -10.09
N GLY A 258 14.16 14.85 -9.19
CA GLY A 258 12.91 15.36 -8.65
C GLY A 258 13.04 15.73 -7.18
N ILE A 259 12.32 16.76 -6.76
CA ILE A 259 12.12 17.15 -5.38
C ILE A 259 10.63 16.96 -5.10
N ASP A 260 10.31 16.14 -4.12
CA ASP A 260 8.95 15.71 -3.82
C ASP A 260 8.47 16.36 -2.51
N LEU A 261 7.27 16.90 -2.53
CA LEU A 261 6.51 17.29 -1.35
C LEU A 261 5.23 16.47 -1.35
N SER A 262 5.05 15.62 -0.35
CA SER A 262 3.94 14.68 -0.32
C SER A 262 3.14 14.77 0.98
N TYR A 263 1.91 14.28 0.92
CA TYR A 263 1.10 13.97 2.09
C TYR A 263 0.61 12.54 1.97
N GLN A 264 0.91 11.73 2.98
CA GLN A 264 0.63 10.31 3.00
C GLN A 264 -0.34 9.97 4.13
N VAL A 265 -1.24 9.03 3.83
CA VAL A 265 -2.13 8.38 4.80
C VAL A 265 -2.04 6.88 4.57
N PHE A 266 -1.85 6.14 5.62
CA PHE A 266 -1.76 4.70 5.61
C PHE A 266 -2.51 4.15 6.82
N ASP A 267 -3.57 3.40 6.57
CA ASP A 267 -4.41 2.78 7.58
C ASP A 267 -4.41 1.28 7.34
N VAL A 268 -4.10 0.49 8.35
CA VAL A 268 -4.11 -0.96 8.28
C VAL A 268 -4.68 -1.54 9.57
N MET A 269 -5.56 -2.52 9.41
CA MET A 269 -6.08 -3.34 10.48
C MET A 269 -5.77 -4.81 10.15
N VAL A 270 -5.28 -5.56 11.11
CA VAL A 270 -5.04 -7.00 11.00
C VAL A 270 -5.59 -7.71 12.23
N GLU A 271 -6.47 -8.68 11.99
CA GLU A 271 -7.07 -9.54 13.00
C GLU A 271 -6.53 -10.97 12.80
N PHE A 272 -6.01 -11.59 13.87
CA PHE A 272 -5.42 -12.92 13.83
C PHE A 272 -5.44 -13.61 15.17
N PRO A 273 -5.50 -14.96 15.23
CA PRO A 273 -5.37 -15.70 16.48
C PRO A 273 -3.91 -15.70 16.96
N SER A 274 -3.70 -15.32 18.21
CA SER A 274 -2.42 -15.41 18.91
C SER A 274 -2.61 -16.03 20.27
N ASP A 275 -1.95 -17.16 20.55
CA ASP A 275 -2.03 -17.89 21.83
C ASP A 275 -3.46 -18.25 22.27
N GLY A 276 -4.39 -18.51 21.29
CA GLY A 276 -5.80 -18.81 21.56
C GLY A 276 -6.67 -17.59 21.88
N ILE A 277 -6.13 -16.39 21.71
CA ILE A 277 -6.79 -15.11 21.86
C ILE A 277 -6.91 -14.47 20.49
N ASN A 278 -8.07 -13.92 20.14
CA ASN A 278 -8.17 -13.14 18.91
C ASN A 278 -7.55 -11.77 19.15
N THR A 279 -6.51 -11.47 18.37
CA THR A 279 -5.73 -10.23 18.49
C THR A 279 -5.96 -9.38 17.25
N GLU A 280 -6.28 -8.10 17.46
CA GLU A 280 -6.41 -7.12 16.39
C GLU A 280 -5.38 -6.02 16.60
N ILE A 281 -4.69 -5.67 15.53
CA ILE A 281 -3.77 -4.53 15.47
C ILE A 281 -4.35 -3.54 14.48
N ASP A 282 -4.72 -2.36 14.97
CA ASP A 282 -5.05 -1.20 14.14
C ASP A 282 -3.87 -0.24 14.17
N TYR A 283 -3.25 -0.03 13.03
CA TYR A 283 -2.08 0.80 12.89
C TYR A 283 -2.27 1.79 11.76
N ASN A 284 -2.22 3.07 12.10
CA ASN A 284 -2.34 4.10 11.11
C ASN A 284 -1.29 5.20 11.28
N PHE A 285 -0.90 5.80 10.17
CA PHE A 285 -0.11 7.01 10.17
C PHE A 285 -0.55 7.98 9.07
N ARG A 286 -0.33 9.26 9.34
CA ARG A 286 -0.58 10.32 8.37
C ARG A 286 0.40 11.46 8.56
N GLY A 287 0.81 12.07 7.45
CA GLY A 287 1.68 13.23 7.56
C GLY A 287 2.32 13.69 6.26
N PRO A 288 2.95 14.87 6.32
CA PRO A 288 3.74 15.41 5.22
C PRO A 288 5.10 14.74 5.13
N SER A 289 5.60 14.63 3.90
CA SER A 289 6.98 14.21 3.62
C SER A 289 7.65 15.13 2.61
N ILE A 290 8.96 15.16 2.69
CA ILE A 290 9.83 15.77 1.68
C ILE A 290 10.81 14.73 1.18
N GLY A 291 11.03 14.69 -0.13
CA GLY A 291 11.87 13.66 -0.72
C GLY A 291 12.65 14.10 -1.93
N LEU A 292 13.51 13.17 -2.37
CA LEU A 292 14.29 13.26 -3.58
C LEU A 292 14.03 12.03 -4.45
N SER A 293 13.79 12.28 -5.72
CA SER A 293 13.59 11.23 -6.73
C SER A 293 14.68 11.31 -7.79
N PHE A 294 15.30 10.18 -8.07
CA PHE A 294 16.34 10.05 -9.08
C PHE A 294 15.82 9.23 -10.26
N PHE A 295 16.02 9.73 -11.46
CA PHE A 295 15.52 9.14 -12.71
C PHE A 295 16.68 8.72 -13.61
N PHE A 296 16.62 7.49 -14.14
CA PHE A 296 17.66 6.88 -14.98
C PHE A 296 17.09 6.21 -16.23
#